data_9abe6c393a242e1afff34f96cf0001e1
#
_entry.id   9abe6c393a242e1afff34f96cf0001e1
#
_cell.length_a   1.000
_cell.length_b   1.000
_cell.length_c   1.000
_cell.angle_alpha   90.00
_cell.angle_beta   90.00
_cell.angle_gamma   90.00
#
_symmetry.space_group_name_H-M   'P 1'
#
loop_
_entity.id
_entity.type
_entity.pdbx_description
1 polymer ?
#
loop_
_entity_poly.entity_id
_entity_poly.type
_entity_poly.pdbx_seq_one_letter_code
_entity_poly.pdbx_strand_id
1 'polypeptide(L)'
;MELETLSQSSLRESLADVDLTQGVRAYLQEGRGRLRSWHRQGAGGRALVSAYTTLMDRLICGLFEQATAEYRRYSSGMRPVCAVIAQGGYGRRELNPESDLDLL
;
A
#
# COMPACT_ATOMS: atom_id res chain seq x y z
N MET A 1 16.36 5.48 -8.24
CA MET A 1 15.90 5.30 -6.85
C MET A 1 14.86 4.20 -6.86
N GLU A 2 15.20 3.11 -6.27
CA GLU A 2 14.32 1.95 -6.22
C GLU A 2 13.37 2.09 -5.05
N LEU A 3 12.06 2.06 -5.32
CA LEU A 3 11.01 1.93 -4.30
C LEU A 3 11.08 0.57 -3.58
N GLU A 4 11.92 -0.33 -4.09
CA GLU A 4 12.14 -1.67 -3.55
C GLU A 4 12.70 -1.67 -2.13
N THR A 5 13.24 -0.56 -1.64
CA THR A 5 13.82 -0.48 -0.30
C THR A 5 12.83 -0.18 0.82
N LEU A 6 11.54 0.04 0.51
CA LEU A 6 10.50 -0.23 1.49
C LEU A 6 10.29 -1.74 1.49
N SER A 7 11.16 -2.45 2.19
CA SER A 7 11.11 -3.90 2.18
C SER A 7 9.75 -4.37 2.65
N GLN A 8 9.22 -5.41 2.03
CA GLN A 8 7.99 -6.05 2.50
C GLN A 8 8.08 -6.44 3.98
N SER A 9 9.31 -6.65 4.48
CA SER A 9 9.56 -6.90 5.89
C SER A 9 9.26 -5.70 6.77
N SER A 10 9.67 -4.48 6.38
CA SER A 10 9.37 -3.28 7.19
C SER A 10 7.88 -2.94 7.17
N LEU A 11 7.19 -3.21 6.07
CA LEU A 11 5.74 -3.07 6.01
C LEU A 11 5.05 -4.10 6.91
N ARG A 12 5.47 -5.36 6.87
CA ARG A 12 4.93 -6.41 7.74
C ARG A 12 5.16 -6.10 9.21
N GLU A 13 6.33 -5.61 9.57
CA GLU A 13 6.64 -5.16 10.93
C GLU A 13 5.74 -3.98 11.35
N SER A 14 5.58 -2.98 10.49
CA SER A 14 4.71 -1.84 10.75
C SER A 14 3.23 -2.22 10.89
N LEU A 15 2.77 -3.22 10.13
CA LEU A 15 1.39 -3.71 10.20
C LEU A 15 1.17 -4.72 11.34
N ALA A 16 2.23 -5.35 11.84
CA ALA A 16 2.17 -6.28 12.98
C ALA A 16 2.15 -5.58 14.34
N ASP A 17 2.42 -4.29 14.37
CA ASP A 17 2.45 -3.50 15.60
C ASP A 17 1.04 -3.27 16.14
N VAL A 18 0.98 -3.06 17.47
CA VAL A 18 -0.27 -2.93 18.27
C VAL A 18 -1.16 -1.78 17.79
N ASP A 19 -0.61 -0.77 17.11
CA ASP A 19 -1.38 0.31 16.49
C ASP A 19 -1.22 0.31 14.96
N LEU A 20 -2.11 -0.43 14.30
CA LEU A 20 -2.20 -0.51 12.85
C LEU A 20 -2.29 0.87 12.18
N THR A 21 -3.03 1.80 12.78
CA THR A 21 -3.21 3.16 12.24
C THR A 21 -1.88 3.91 12.20
N GLN A 22 -1.08 3.81 13.25
CA GLN A 22 0.24 4.43 13.27
C GLN A 22 1.19 3.79 12.27
N GLY A 23 1.17 2.48 12.13
CA GLY A 23 1.97 1.76 11.14
C GLY A 23 1.64 2.18 9.71
N VAL A 24 0.36 2.31 9.37
CA VAL A 24 -0.10 2.80 8.06
C VAL A 24 0.34 4.25 7.81
N ARG A 25 0.18 5.12 8.81
CA ARG A 25 0.61 6.52 8.70
C ARG A 25 2.11 6.64 8.46
N ALA A 26 2.91 5.90 9.23
CA ALA A 26 4.37 5.92 9.09
C ALA A 26 4.79 5.45 7.69
N TYR A 27 4.20 4.37 7.19
CA TYR A 27 4.45 3.86 5.85
C TYR A 27 4.12 4.89 4.76
N LEU A 28 2.96 5.54 4.86
CA LEU A 28 2.54 6.55 3.89
C LEU A 28 3.41 7.81 3.95
N GLN A 29 3.77 8.27 5.14
CA GLN A 29 4.66 9.43 5.30
C GLN A 29 6.03 9.17 4.68
N GLU A 30 6.62 8.02 4.96
CA GLU A 30 7.92 7.64 4.40
C GLU A 30 7.84 7.50 2.89
N GLY A 31 6.84 6.79 2.36
CA GLY A 31 6.65 6.60 0.92
C GLY A 31 6.43 7.91 0.18
N ARG A 32 5.56 8.78 0.69
CA ARG A 32 5.31 10.11 0.11
C ARG A 32 6.54 11.00 0.18
N GLY A 33 7.31 10.93 1.26
CA GLY A 33 8.57 11.66 1.40
C GLY A 33 9.59 11.25 0.33
N ARG A 34 9.72 9.97 0.04
CA ARG A 34 10.58 9.45 -1.03
C ARG A 34 10.11 9.90 -2.41
N LEU A 35 8.81 9.90 -2.68
CA LEU A 35 8.25 10.40 -3.94
C LEU A 35 8.52 11.90 -4.13
N ARG A 36 8.37 12.71 -3.09
CA ARG A 36 8.71 14.13 -3.15
C ARG A 36 10.19 14.37 -3.44
N SER A 37 11.06 13.61 -2.77
CA SER A 37 12.50 13.68 -3.00
C SER A 37 12.83 13.32 -4.45
N TRP A 38 12.22 12.26 -4.97
CA TRP A 38 12.43 11.83 -6.34
C TRP A 38 11.92 12.84 -7.36
N HIS A 39 10.77 13.45 -7.09
CA HIS A 39 10.25 14.56 -7.90
C HIS A 39 11.21 15.73 -7.95
N ARG A 40 11.77 16.12 -6.80
CA ARG A 40 12.79 17.20 -6.74
C ARG A 40 14.05 16.88 -7.51
N GLN A 41 14.39 15.61 -7.67
CA GLN A 41 15.51 15.12 -8.48
C GLN A 41 15.18 15.04 -9.97
N GLY A 42 13.98 15.44 -10.37
CA GLY A 42 13.58 15.53 -11.79
C GLY A 42 12.76 14.34 -12.30
N ALA A 43 12.26 13.46 -11.43
CA ALA A 43 11.39 12.37 -11.87
C ALA A 43 10.11 12.90 -12.53
N GLY A 44 9.74 12.33 -13.67
CA GLY A 44 8.56 12.72 -14.42
C GLY A 44 7.26 12.27 -13.77
N GLY A 45 6.15 12.93 -14.13
CA GLY A 45 4.82 12.66 -13.55
C GLY A 45 4.37 11.20 -13.73
N ARG A 46 4.60 10.61 -14.90
CA ARG A 46 4.25 9.19 -15.14
C ARG A 46 4.99 8.24 -14.20
N ALA A 47 6.30 8.48 -14.00
CA ALA A 47 7.11 7.68 -13.09
C ALA A 47 6.61 7.81 -11.64
N LEU A 48 6.24 9.02 -11.21
CA LEU A 48 5.70 9.29 -9.86
C LEU A 48 4.35 8.62 -9.65
N VAL A 49 3.45 8.70 -10.63
CA VAL A 49 2.13 8.06 -10.58
C VAL A 49 2.27 6.53 -10.50
N SER A 50 3.14 5.95 -11.31
CA SER A 50 3.44 4.51 -11.27
C SER A 50 4.02 4.09 -9.92
N ALA A 51 4.94 4.86 -9.38
CA ALA A 51 5.56 4.60 -8.08
C ALA A 51 4.55 4.72 -6.93
N TYR A 52 3.68 5.73 -6.97
CA TYR A 52 2.62 5.88 -5.98
C TYR A 52 1.61 4.73 -6.04
N THR A 53 1.23 4.31 -7.23
CA THR A 53 0.35 3.14 -7.42
C THR A 53 0.98 1.89 -6.78
N THR A 54 2.26 1.65 -7.00
CA THR A 54 2.99 0.52 -6.39
C THR A 54 3.03 0.64 -4.86
N LEU A 55 3.24 1.85 -4.33
CA LEU A 55 3.22 2.10 -2.90
C LEU A 55 1.88 1.70 -2.29
N MET A 56 0.79 2.08 -2.93
CA MET A 56 -0.57 1.76 -2.46
C MET A 56 -0.93 0.29 -2.67
N ASP A 57 -0.49 -0.34 -3.77
CA ASP A 57 -0.66 -1.79 -3.99
C ASP A 57 -0.08 -2.60 -2.82
N ARG A 58 1.12 -2.28 -2.41
CA ARG A 58 1.79 -2.98 -1.30
C ARG A 58 1.03 -2.79 0.01
N LEU A 59 0.56 -1.58 0.28
CA LEU A 59 -0.22 -1.29 1.47
C LEU A 59 -1.54 -2.08 1.49
N ILE A 60 -2.31 -2.01 0.42
CA ILE A 60 -3.60 -2.69 0.33
C ILE A 60 -3.45 -4.21 0.39
N CYS A 61 -2.47 -4.78 -0.31
CA CYS A 61 -2.17 -6.21 -0.23
C CYS A 61 -1.77 -6.62 1.19
N GLY A 62 -0.91 -5.84 1.85
CA GLY A 62 -0.50 -6.12 3.23
C GLY A 62 -1.65 -6.06 4.21
N LEU A 63 -2.53 -5.07 4.09
CA LEU A 63 -3.74 -4.96 4.93
C LEU A 63 -4.70 -6.12 4.69
N PHE A 64 -4.89 -6.52 3.44
CA PHE A 64 -5.74 -7.67 3.09
C PHE A 64 -5.18 -8.98 3.65
N GLU A 65 -3.88 -9.21 3.52
CA GLU A 65 -3.21 -10.39 4.09
C GLU A 65 -3.38 -10.44 5.61
N GLN A 66 -3.21 -9.32 6.30
CA GLN A 66 -3.38 -9.23 7.74
C GLN A 66 -4.83 -9.50 8.15
N ALA A 67 -5.79 -8.89 7.48
CA ALA A 67 -7.22 -9.09 7.76
C ALA A 67 -7.63 -10.56 7.53
N THR A 68 -7.14 -11.20 6.47
CA THR A 68 -7.44 -12.61 6.21
C THR A 68 -6.78 -13.55 7.20
N ALA A 69 -5.58 -13.24 7.66
CA ALA A 69 -4.88 -14.01 8.71
C ALA A 69 -5.65 -13.93 10.03
N GLU A 70 -6.13 -12.73 10.38
CA GLU A 70 -6.93 -12.49 11.58
C GLU A 70 -8.28 -13.22 11.50
N TYR A 71 -8.96 -13.14 10.36
CA TYR A 71 -10.20 -13.88 10.12
C TYR A 71 -10.02 -15.38 10.31
N ARG A 72 -8.96 -15.97 9.77
CA ARG A 72 -8.65 -17.41 9.94
C ARG A 72 -8.48 -17.80 11.40
N ARG A 73 -7.88 -16.91 12.20
CA ARG A 73 -7.66 -17.15 13.63
C ARG A 73 -8.97 -17.26 14.39
N TYR A 74 -9.99 -16.47 14.02
CA TYR A 74 -11.30 -16.46 14.67
C TYR A 74 -12.32 -17.39 14.04
N SER A 75 -12.11 -17.89 12.84
CA SER A 75 -13.06 -18.66 12.04
C SER A 75 -12.66 -20.13 11.87
N SER A 76 -11.96 -20.72 12.84
CA SER A 76 -11.57 -22.15 12.82
C SER A 76 -10.78 -22.55 11.55
N GLY A 77 -9.95 -21.67 11.02
CA GLY A 77 -9.11 -21.93 9.86
C GLY A 77 -9.80 -21.81 8.50
N MET A 78 -11.06 -21.41 8.46
CA MET A 78 -11.75 -21.15 7.20
C MET A 78 -11.16 -19.94 6.48
N ARG A 79 -10.98 -20.03 5.16
CA ARG A 79 -10.55 -18.92 4.33
C ARG A 79 -11.75 -18.08 3.93
N PRO A 80 -11.66 -16.74 4.01
CA PRO A 80 -12.69 -15.89 3.45
C PRO A 80 -12.73 -16.06 1.91
N VAL A 81 -13.94 -16.12 1.35
CA VAL A 81 -14.13 -16.14 -0.11
C VAL A 81 -14.40 -14.70 -0.55
N CYS A 82 -13.35 -13.92 -0.66
CA CYS A 82 -13.43 -12.53 -1.09
C CYS A 82 -12.16 -12.12 -1.86
N ALA A 83 -12.28 -11.05 -2.62
CA ALA A 83 -11.17 -10.41 -3.31
C ALA A 83 -11.32 -8.90 -3.21
N VAL A 84 -10.21 -8.18 -3.22
CA VAL A 84 -10.19 -6.72 -3.32
C VAL A 84 -9.85 -6.35 -4.76
N ILE A 85 -10.66 -5.50 -5.37
CA ILE A 85 -10.51 -5.11 -6.77
C ILE A 85 -10.24 -3.61 -6.84
N ALA A 86 -9.13 -3.23 -7.46
CA ALA A 86 -8.82 -1.84 -7.73
C ALA A 86 -9.67 -1.34 -8.91
N GLN A 87 -10.24 -0.15 -8.76
CA GLN A 87 -11.09 0.49 -9.77
C GLN A 87 -10.58 1.89 -10.14
N GLY A 88 -11.16 2.47 -11.17
CA GLY A 88 -10.86 3.84 -11.60
C GLY A 88 -9.40 4.05 -11.95
N GLY A 89 -8.84 5.19 -11.56
CA GLY A 89 -7.42 5.51 -11.75
C GLY A 89 -6.51 4.49 -11.10
N TYR A 90 -6.86 4.02 -9.92
CA TYR A 90 -6.12 2.97 -9.24
C TYR A 90 -6.11 1.66 -10.04
N GLY A 91 -7.26 1.23 -10.57
CA GLY A 91 -7.37 0.02 -11.38
C GLY A 91 -6.58 0.08 -12.69
N ARG A 92 -6.36 1.26 -13.25
CA ARG A 92 -5.55 1.50 -14.44
C ARG A 92 -4.05 1.66 -14.14
N ARG A 93 -3.63 1.53 -12.88
CA ARG A 93 -2.27 1.82 -12.41
C ARG A 93 -1.84 3.28 -12.65
N GLU A 94 -2.78 4.18 -12.58
CA GLU A 94 -2.60 5.62 -12.80
C GLU A 94 -3.11 6.40 -11.59
N LEU A 95 -2.81 5.92 -10.37
CA LEU A 95 -3.26 6.56 -9.15
C LEU A 95 -2.50 7.86 -8.91
N ASN A 96 -3.22 8.98 -8.99
CA ASN A 96 -2.69 10.28 -8.65
C ASN A 96 -2.58 10.39 -7.12
N PRO A 97 -1.48 10.94 -6.56
CA PRO A 97 -1.33 11.11 -5.11
C PRO A 97 -2.44 11.91 -4.42
N GLU A 98 -3.15 12.76 -5.15
CA GLU A 98 -4.28 13.54 -4.63
C GLU A 98 -5.64 12.87 -4.86
N SER A 99 -5.67 11.71 -5.51
CA SER A 99 -6.91 10.98 -5.78
C SER A 99 -7.27 10.04 -4.65
N ASP A 100 -8.57 9.73 -4.56
CA ASP A 100 -9.07 8.67 -3.68
C ASP A 100 -8.72 7.28 -4.23
N LEU A 101 -8.71 6.31 -3.35
CA LEU A 101 -8.60 4.90 -3.71
C LEU A 101 -10.00 4.34 -3.92
N ASP A 102 -10.27 3.86 -5.13
CA ASP A 102 -11.52 3.18 -5.44
C ASP A 102 -11.32 1.67 -5.36
N LEU A 103 -11.96 1.05 -4.39
CA LEU A 103 -11.89 -0.38 -4.11
C LEU A 103 -13.29 -1.01 -4.12
N LEU A 104 -13.36 -2.24 -4.62
CA LEU A 104 -14.55 -3.10 -4.58
C LEU A 104 -14.24 -4.39 -3.87
#